data_d1c9a50f07f1ee5852bd6085a3fac10e
#
_entry.id   d1c9a50f07f1ee5852bd6085a3fac10e
#
_cell.length_a   1.000
_cell.length_b   1.000
_cell.length_c   1.000
_cell.angle_alpha   90.00
_cell.angle_beta   90.00
_cell.angle_gamma   90.00
#
_symmetry.space_group_name_H-M   'P 1'
#
loop_
_entity.id
_entity.type
_entity.pdbx_description
1 polymer ?
#
loop_
_entity_poly.entity_id
_entity_poly.type
_entity_poly.pdbx_seq_one_letter_code
_entity_poly.pdbx_strand_id
1 'polypeptide(L)'
;MNLKLKEKIRESLSAVLPITGIVLMISIFLIPMELGTIVMFLTGAIMLIVGMGFFQLGAEMSMTPIGEGVGVQISKLKKLITVLLTGLIMGIIITISEPDLQILANQVPSVPNMVLIITVALGVGLFLALALVRIRYK
;
A
#
# COMPACT_ATOMS: atom_id res chain seq x y z
N MET A 1 -10.21 23.88 8.18
CA MET A 1 -9.93 22.53 7.63
C MET A 1 -8.52 22.56 7.06
N ASN A 2 -7.59 21.77 7.62
CA ASN A 2 -6.17 21.80 7.26
C ASN A 2 -5.97 21.54 5.75
N LEU A 3 -5.15 22.38 5.11
CA LEU A 3 -4.80 22.26 3.68
C LEU A 3 -4.35 20.83 3.31
N LYS A 4 -3.57 20.21 4.18
CA LYS A 4 -3.11 18.81 4.02
C LYS A 4 -4.26 17.79 3.96
N LEU A 5 -5.28 17.94 4.81
CA LEU A 5 -6.44 17.04 4.79
C LEU A 5 -7.23 17.18 3.48
N LYS A 6 -7.42 18.40 3.01
CA LYS A 6 -8.11 18.66 1.74
C LYS A 6 -7.37 18.04 0.55
N GLU A 7 -6.04 18.12 0.56
CA GLU A 7 -5.17 17.50 -0.45
C GLU A 7 -5.31 15.97 -0.44
N LYS A 8 -5.26 15.33 0.74
CA LYS A 8 -5.40 13.87 0.87
C LYS A 8 -6.79 13.37 0.48
N ILE A 9 -7.84 14.11 0.82
CA ILE A 9 -9.20 13.77 0.36
C ILE A 9 -9.28 13.89 -1.17
N ARG A 10 -8.66 14.91 -1.78
CA ARG A 10 -8.64 15.07 -3.24
C ARG A 10 -7.86 13.94 -3.92
N GLU A 11 -6.73 13.51 -3.37
CA GLU A 11 -5.97 12.36 -3.86
C GLU A 11 -6.81 11.08 -3.80
N SER A 12 -7.45 10.82 -2.66
CA SER A 12 -8.36 9.68 -2.48
C SER A 12 -9.53 9.71 -3.45
N LEU A 13 -10.13 10.88 -3.66
CA LEU A 13 -11.20 11.08 -4.65
C LEU A 13 -10.73 10.74 -6.06
N SER A 14 -9.55 11.23 -6.43
CA SER A 14 -8.94 10.98 -7.75
C SER A 14 -8.61 9.50 -7.98
N ALA A 15 -8.30 8.76 -6.94
CA ALA A 15 -8.03 7.32 -7.01
C ALA A 15 -9.32 6.48 -7.08
N VAL A 16 -10.33 6.82 -6.28
CA VAL A 16 -11.56 6.02 -6.15
C VAL A 16 -12.57 6.32 -7.26
N LEU A 17 -12.69 7.57 -7.71
CA LEU A 17 -13.69 7.97 -8.72
C LEU A 17 -13.60 7.19 -10.04
N PRO A 18 -12.42 6.98 -10.65
CA PRO A 18 -12.34 6.24 -11.91
C PRO A 18 -12.82 4.80 -11.76
N ILE A 19 -12.43 4.14 -10.67
CA ILE A 19 -12.85 2.75 -10.39
C ILE A 19 -14.35 2.68 -10.15
N THR A 20 -14.87 3.58 -9.34
CA THR A 20 -16.32 3.68 -9.07
C THR A 20 -17.09 3.94 -10.36
N GLY A 21 -16.60 4.81 -11.24
CA GLY A 21 -17.21 5.10 -12.53
C GLY A 21 -17.25 3.89 -13.46
N ILE A 22 -16.15 3.14 -13.55
CA ILE A 22 -16.05 1.90 -14.35
C ILE A 22 -17.04 0.85 -13.83
N VAL A 23 -17.08 0.62 -12.51
CA VAL A 23 -18.00 -0.36 -11.90
C VAL A 23 -19.45 0.04 -12.15
N LEU A 24 -19.82 1.32 -12.02
CA LEU A 24 -21.15 1.79 -12.31
C LEU A 24 -21.52 1.63 -13.79
N MET A 25 -20.60 1.93 -14.72
CA MET A 25 -20.83 1.69 -16.14
C MET A 25 -21.11 0.21 -16.43
N ILE A 26 -20.31 -0.69 -15.87
CA ILE A 26 -20.50 -2.13 -16.03
C ILE A 26 -21.85 -2.57 -15.45
N SER A 27 -22.21 -2.04 -14.27
CA SER A 27 -23.49 -2.33 -13.63
C SER A 27 -24.71 -1.88 -14.44
N ILE A 28 -24.60 -0.76 -15.14
CA ILE A 28 -25.72 -0.23 -15.92
C ILE A 28 -25.86 -0.95 -17.28
N PHE A 29 -24.73 -1.25 -17.94
CA PHE A 29 -24.74 -1.72 -19.32
C PHE A 29 -24.59 -3.24 -19.48
N LEU A 30 -23.89 -3.93 -18.56
CA LEU A 30 -23.59 -5.36 -18.70
C LEU A 30 -24.30 -6.22 -17.67
N ILE A 31 -24.34 -5.78 -16.41
CA ILE A 31 -24.84 -6.61 -15.30
C ILE A 31 -25.75 -5.75 -14.44
N PRO A 32 -27.07 -5.75 -14.71
CA PRO A 32 -28.00 -4.94 -13.92
C PRO A 32 -27.98 -5.38 -12.45
N MET A 33 -27.54 -4.50 -11.58
CA MET A 33 -27.55 -4.68 -10.14
C MET A 33 -28.85 -4.18 -9.53
N GLU A 34 -29.27 -4.81 -8.45
CA GLU A 34 -30.39 -4.30 -7.65
C GLU A 34 -30.08 -2.91 -7.09
N LEU A 35 -31.08 -2.06 -6.99
CA LEU A 35 -30.93 -0.69 -6.49
C LEU A 35 -30.28 -0.64 -5.10
N GLY A 36 -30.60 -1.61 -4.22
CA GLY A 36 -29.99 -1.74 -2.90
C GLY A 36 -28.47 -1.93 -2.95
N THR A 37 -27.99 -2.77 -3.87
CA THR A 37 -26.57 -3.03 -4.07
C THR A 37 -25.83 -1.78 -4.57
N ILE A 38 -26.44 -1.03 -5.49
CA ILE A 38 -25.86 0.23 -6.01
C ILE A 38 -25.74 1.26 -4.87
N VAL A 39 -26.77 1.40 -4.04
CA VAL A 39 -26.74 2.34 -2.90
C VAL A 39 -25.66 1.93 -1.90
N MET A 40 -25.55 0.64 -1.56
CA MET A 40 -24.48 0.14 -0.67
C MET A 40 -23.09 0.38 -1.28
N PHE A 41 -22.91 0.15 -2.57
CA PHE A 41 -21.65 0.39 -3.27
C PHE A 41 -21.25 1.88 -3.24
N LEU A 42 -22.18 2.78 -3.53
CA LEU A 42 -21.90 4.23 -3.48
C LEU A 42 -21.60 4.72 -2.07
N THR A 43 -22.33 4.21 -1.08
CA THR A 43 -22.06 4.52 0.33
C THR A 43 -20.68 4.03 0.73
N GLY A 44 -20.30 2.81 0.33
CA GLY A 44 -18.98 2.25 0.54
C GLY A 44 -17.88 3.09 -0.13
N ALA A 45 -18.10 3.56 -1.36
CA ALA A 45 -17.15 4.42 -2.08
C ALA A 45 -16.92 5.76 -1.35
N ILE A 46 -17.98 6.38 -0.82
CA ILE A 46 -17.87 7.62 -0.02
C ILE A 46 -17.08 7.36 1.26
N MET A 47 -17.41 6.28 1.99
CA MET A 47 -16.69 5.90 3.20
C MET A 47 -15.22 5.59 2.92
N LEU A 48 -14.93 4.94 1.78
CA LEU A 48 -13.56 4.65 1.35
C LEU A 48 -12.77 5.92 1.08
N ILE A 49 -13.34 6.91 0.37
CA ILE A 49 -12.69 8.20 0.10
C ILE A 49 -12.32 8.91 1.40
N VAL A 50 -13.26 8.99 2.34
CA VAL A 50 -13.05 9.65 3.63
C VAL A 50 -12.01 8.87 4.46
N GLY A 51 -12.19 7.55 4.60
CA GLY A 51 -11.28 6.68 5.34
C GLY A 51 -9.86 6.70 4.79
N MET A 52 -9.70 6.60 3.48
CA MET A 52 -8.40 6.67 2.80
C MET A 52 -7.73 8.03 2.99
N GLY A 53 -8.48 9.14 2.93
CA GLY A 53 -7.95 10.47 3.18
C GLY A 53 -7.40 10.64 4.59
N PHE A 54 -8.12 10.18 5.61
CA PHE A 54 -7.64 10.19 7.00
C PHE A 54 -6.48 9.22 7.23
N PHE A 55 -6.55 8.02 6.65
CA PHE A 55 -5.47 7.04 6.74
C PHE A 55 -4.17 7.56 6.14
N GLN A 56 -4.21 8.10 4.92
CA GLN A 56 -3.02 8.66 4.27
C GLN A 56 -2.43 9.83 5.05
N LEU A 57 -3.28 10.71 5.60
CA LEU A 57 -2.82 11.81 6.43
C LEU A 57 -2.13 11.30 7.70
N GLY A 58 -2.74 10.33 8.38
CA GLY A 58 -2.17 9.70 9.57
C GLY A 58 -0.85 8.99 9.29
N ALA A 59 -0.78 8.23 8.20
CA ALA A 59 0.42 7.54 7.76
C ALA A 59 1.55 8.53 7.43
N GLU A 60 1.27 9.61 6.70
CA GLU A 60 2.27 10.64 6.38
C GLU A 60 2.81 11.31 7.65
N MET A 61 1.93 11.64 8.59
CA MET A 61 2.34 12.31 9.83
C MET A 61 3.14 11.42 10.78
N SER A 62 2.92 10.11 10.76
CA SER A 62 3.59 9.16 11.65
C SER A 62 4.76 8.44 10.99
N MET A 63 4.58 7.93 9.77
CA MET A 63 5.57 7.07 9.11
C MET A 63 6.71 7.86 8.48
N THR A 64 6.45 9.06 7.96
CA THR A 64 7.50 9.86 7.33
C THR A 64 8.63 10.22 8.30
N PRO A 65 8.37 10.75 9.51
CA PRO A 65 9.44 11.02 10.48
C PRO A 65 10.19 9.77 10.92
N ILE A 66 9.48 8.64 11.06
CA ILE A 66 10.11 7.35 11.41
C ILE A 66 11.02 6.89 10.27
N GLY A 67 10.53 6.95 9.03
CA GLY A 67 11.29 6.56 7.84
C GLY A 67 12.55 7.41 7.65
N GLU A 68 12.44 8.74 7.85
CA GLU A 68 13.58 9.66 7.81
C GLU A 68 14.60 9.32 8.90
N GLY A 69 14.16 9.06 10.13
CA GLY A 69 15.02 8.66 11.24
C GLY A 69 15.77 7.36 10.97
N VAL A 70 15.08 6.35 10.43
CA VAL A 70 15.67 5.08 10.04
C VAL A 70 16.65 5.28 8.88
N GLY A 71 16.30 6.07 7.86
CA GLY A 71 17.16 6.39 6.72
C GLY A 71 18.47 7.04 7.16
N VAL A 72 18.41 8.00 8.07
CA VAL A 72 19.61 8.64 8.66
C VAL A 72 20.48 7.63 9.40
N GLN A 73 19.91 6.71 10.14
CA GLN A 73 20.70 5.68 10.84
C GLN A 73 21.34 4.68 9.86
N ILE A 74 20.61 4.25 8.84
CA ILE A 74 21.13 3.34 7.80
C ILE A 74 22.30 4.01 7.04
N SER A 75 22.20 5.30 6.76
CA SER A 75 23.28 6.04 6.06
C SER A 75 24.59 6.12 6.84
N LYS A 76 24.53 6.04 8.18
CA LYS A 76 25.71 6.01 9.07
C LYS A 76 26.38 4.64 9.17
N LEU A 77 25.73 3.57 8.72
CA LEU A 77 26.27 2.22 8.78
C LEU A 77 27.48 2.09 7.84
N LYS A 78 28.67 1.78 8.38
CA LYS A 78 29.91 1.69 7.59
C LYS A 78 30.00 0.38 6.81
N LYS A 79 29.44 -0.71 7.31
CA LYS A 79 29.54 -2.05 6.71
C LYS A 79 28.40 -2.28 5.70
N LEU A 80 28.78 -2.63 4.47
CA LEU A 80 27.83 -2.94 3.39
C LEU A 80 26.88 -4.08 3.78
N ILE A 81 27.42 -5.12 4.42
CA ILE A 81 26.63 -6.28 4.83
C ILE A 81 25.50 -5.90 5.80
N THR A 82 25.75 -4.94 6.69
CA THR A 82 24.73 -4.47 7.64
C THR A 82 23.60 -3.72 6.90
N VAL A 83 23.94 -2.92 5.90
CA VAL A 83 22.94 -2.22 5.07
C VAL A 83 22.08 -3.22 4.30
N LEU A 84 22.72 -4.25 3.70
CA LEU A 84 22.02 -5.31 2.98
C LEU A 84 21.06 -6.09 3.89
N LEU A 85 21.54 -6.51 5.05
CA LEU A 85 20.73 -7.25 6.02
C LEU A 85 19.57 -6.41 6.55
N THR A 86 19.82 -5.16 6.88
CA THR A 86 18.76 -4.23 7.34
C THR A 86 17.70 -4.06 6.26
N GLY A 87 18.09 -3.80 5.00
CA GLY A 87 17.15 -3.66 3.89
C GLY A 87 16.36 -4.93 3.63
N LEU A 88 17.03 -6.09 3.65
CA LEU A 88 16.38 -7.39 3.47
C LEU A 88 15.32 -7.65 4.55
N ILE A 89 15.70 -7.52 5.82
CA ILE A 89 14.81 -7.78 6.96
C ILE A 89 13.65 -6.79 6.97
N MET A 90 13.91 -5.50 6.75
CA MET A 90 12.85 -4.48 6.68
C MET A 90 11.87 -4.76 5.54
N GLY A 91 12.36 -5.08 4.34
CA GLY A 91 11.51 -5.41 3.21
C GLY A 91 10.62 -6.62 3.46
N ILE A 92 11.17 -7.68 4.07
CA ILE A 92 10.41 -8.87 4.44
C ILE A 92 9.31 -8.53 5.47
N ILE A 93 9.66 -7.84 6.55
CA ILE A 93 8.71 -7.49 7.62
C ILE A 93 7.59 -6.61 7.09
N ILE A 94 7.91 -5.57 6.32
CA ILE A 94 6.92 -4.64 5.73
C ILE A 94 5.95 -5.43 4.85
N THR A 95 6.46 -6.27 3.96
CA THR A 95 5.65 -7.04 3.00
C THR A 95 4.74 -8.05 3.69
N ILE A 96 5.23 -8.77 4.71
CA ILE A 96 4.39 -9.72 5.46
C ILE A 96 3.29 -9.00 6.25
N SER A 97 3.57 -7.78 6.69
CA SER A 97 2.60 -6.97 7.46
C SER A 97 1.52 -6.33 6.58
N GLU A 98 1.66 -6.40 5.26
CA GLU A 98 0.72 -5.77 4.32
C GLU A 98 -0.57 -6.60 4.20
N PRO A 99 -1.74 -6.06 4.59
CA PRO A 99 -3.00 -6.80 4.56
C PRO A 99 -3.45 -7.14 3.14
N ASP A 100 -3.14 -6.30 2.17
CA ASP A 100 -3.55 -6.49 0.77
C ASP A 100 -2.91 -7.74 0.16
N LEU A 101 -1.66 -8.05 0.53
CA LEU A 101 -0.99 -9.28 0.11
C LEU A 101 -1.67 -10.53 0.67
N GLN A 102 -2.19 -10.47 1.90
CA GLN A 102 -2.92 -11.57 2.50
C GLN A 102 -4.27 -11.79 1.81
N ILE A 103 -4.97 -10.71 1.47
CA ILE A 103 -6.22 -10.77 0.71
C ILE A 103 -5.97 -11.38 -0.68
N LEU A 104 -4.93 -10.94 -1.37
CA LEU A 104 -4.54 -11.46 -2.67
C LEU A 104 -4.20 -12.96 -2.60
N ALA A 105 -3.44 -13.38 -1.58
CA ALA A 105 -3.10 -14.79 -1.38
C ALA A 105 -4.34 -15.67 -1.22
N ASN A 106 -5.36 -15.18 -0.51
CA ASN A 106 -6.63 -15.89 -0.34
C ASN A 106 -7.46 -16.00 -1.64
N GLN A 107 -7.22 -15.13 -2.63
CA GLN A 107 -7.89 -15.14 -3.92
C GLN A 107 -7.24 -16.09 -4.95
N VAL A 108 -6.08 -16.64 -4.65
CA VAL A 108 -5.34 -17.55 -5.54
C VAL A 108 -5.26 -18.95 -4.92
N PRO A 109 -6.35 -19.74 -4.98
CA PRO A 109 -6.43 -21.04 -4.29
C PRO A 109 -5.47 -22.10 -4.83
N SER A 110 -4.90 -21.90 -6.03
CA SER A 110 -3.92 -22.81 -6.64
C SER A 110 -2.53 -22.76 -6.00
N VAL A 111 -2.22 -21.71 -5.21
CA VAL A 111 -0.93 -21.54 -4.54
C VAL A 111 -1.16 -21.43 -3.04
N PRO A 112 -0.43 -22.19 -2.20
CA PRO A 112 -0.52 -22.05 -0.75
C PRO A 112 -0.17 -20.60 -0.34
N ASN A 113 -1.02 -19.98 0.48
CA ASN A 113 -0.86 -18.57 0.89
C ASN A 113 0.53 -18.25 1.44
N MET A 114 1.07 -19.14 2.27
CA MET A 114 2.42 -18.98 2.83
C MET A 114 3.51 -18.93 1.76
N VAL A 115 3.41 -19.76 0.73
CA VAL A 115 4.39 -19.78 -0.38
C VAL A 115 4.35 -18.46 -1.14
N LEU A 116 3.14 -17.97 -1.45
CA LEU A 116 2.96 -16.70 -2.15
C LEU A 116 3.51 -15.54 -1.31
N ILE A 117 3.12 -15.43 -0.04
CA ILE A 117 3.54 -14.34 0.85
C ILE A 117 5.07 -14.34 1.04
N ILE A 118 5.67 -15.49 1.31
CA ILE A 118 7.13 -15.59 1.55
C ILE A 118 7.89 -15.27 0.26
N THR A 119 7.43 -15.75 -0.91
CA THR A 119 8.11 -15.48 -2.18
C THR A 119 8.11 -13.98 -2.51
N VAL A 120 6.96 -13.32 -2.36
CA VAL A 120 6.85 -11.87 -2.58
C VAL A 120 7.69 -11.11 -1.55
N ALA A 121 7.63 -11.48 -0.27
CA ALA A 121 8.38 -10.82 0.78
C ALA A 121 9.90 -10.92 0.58
N LEU A 122 10.41 -12.09 0.16
CA LEU A 122 11.81 -12.27 -0.18
C LEU A 122 12.21 -11.43 -1.40
N GLY A 123 11.36 -11.38 -2.43
CA GLY A 123 11.59 -10.54 -3.61
C GLY A 123 11.69 -9.06 -3.23
N VAL A 124 10.72 -8.53 -2.49
CA VAL A 124 10.72 -7.13 -2.04
C VAL A 124 11.93 -6.85 -1.14
N GLY A 125 12.25 -7.76 -0.20
CA GLY A 125 13.41 -7.62 0.66
C GLY A 125 14.73 -7.54 -0.11
N LEU A 126 14.91 -8.38 -1.13
CA LEU A 126 16.09 -8.35 -2.01
C LEU A 126 16.17 -7.04 -2.79
N PHE A 127 15.08 -6.60 -3.41
CA PHE A 127 15.06 -5.35 -4.16
C PHE A 127 15.30 -4.14 -3.26
N LEU A 128 14.74 -4.11 -2.05
CA LEU A 128 14.99 -3.04 -1.10
C LEU A 128 16.46 -3.01 -0.66
N ALA A 129 17.05 -4.17 -0.38
CA ALA A 129 18.47 -4.27 -0.04
C ALA A 129 19.36 -3.72 -1.17
N LEU A 130 19.09 -4.11 -2.43
CA LEU A 130 19.80 -3.61 -3.59
C LEU A 130 19.62 -2.10 -3.80
N ALA A 131 18.39 -1.60 -3.59
CA ALA A 131 18.08 -0.17 -3.69
C ALA A 131 18.88 0.65 -2.67
N LEU A 132 18.94 0.20 -1.41
CA LEU A 132 19.73 0.87 -0.35
C LEU A 132 21.23 0.90 -0.68
N VAL A 133 21.76 -0.20 -1.23
CA VAL A 133 23.15 -0.25 -1.69
C VAL A 133 23.37 0.75 -2.82
N ARG A 134 22.48 0.78 -3.82
CA ARG A 134 22.57 1.71 -4.94
C ARG A 134 22.52 3.18 -4.51
N ILE A 135 21.65 3.51 -3.56
CA ILE A 135 21.55 4.88 -3.01
C ILE A 135 22.85 5.27 -2.31
N ARG A 136 23.46 4.34 -1.59
CA ARG A 136 24.69 4.60 -0.85
C ARG A 136 25.91 4.84 -1.74
N TYR A 137 26.00 4.17 -2.90
CA TYR A 137 27.14 4.27 -3.83
C TYR A 137 26.94 5.31 -4.95
N LYS A 138 25.85 6.06 -4.90
CA LYS A 138 25.57 7.16 -5.82
C LYS A 138 25.95 8.50 -5.20
#